data_48a491b8df83b549a1326633af897cac
#
_entry.id   48a491b8df83b549a1326633af897cac
#
_cell.length_a   1.000
_cell.length_b   1.000
_cell.length_c   1.000
_cell.angle_alpha   90.00
_cell.angle_beta   90.00
_cell.angle_gamma   90.00
#
_symmetry.space_group_name_H-M   'P 1'
#
loop_
_entity.id
_entity.type
_entity.pdbx_description
1 polymer ?
#
loop_
_entity_poly.entity_id
_entity_poly.type
_entity_poly.pdbx_seq_one_letter_code
_entity_poly.pdbx_strand_id
1 'polypeptide(L)'
;MSALFEPTALVVPFEQLRMTDVEAVGGKNASLGEMISQLPQGVRVPTGFATTAHAFRQFLAHGGLAGRISARLAALDTDDVRALAEAGAEIRGWIERQPFPADLEQAVRDAFATLSAGNLEASFAVRSSATAEDLPDASFAGQQETFLNVVGIEQVLHKMKEVFASLYNDRAISYRVHKGFAHDVVALSAGVQRMVRSDQGA
;
A
#
# COMPACT_ATOMS: atom_id res chain seq x y z
N MET A 1 16.95 -10.80 13.68
CA MET A 1 16.82 -11.76 12.56
C MET A 1 16.94 -10.96 11.27
N SER A 2 17.66 -11.46 10.28
CA SER A 2 17.72 -10.81 8.95
C SER A 2 16.39 -10.99 8.23
N ALA A 3 15.98 -9.97 7.46
CA ALA A 3 14.80 -10.06 6.61
C ALA A 3 14.95 -11.24 5.62
N LEU A 4 13.83 -11.88 5.29
CA LEU A 4 13.79 -13.01 4.35
C LEU A 4 13.77 -12.56 2.88
N PHE A 5 13.89 -11.28 2.63
CA PHE A 5 13.89 -10.67 1.30
C PHE A 5 14.95 -9.55 1.22
N GLU A 6 15.32 -9.20 0.00
CA GLU A 6 16.31 -8.15 -0.26
C GLU A 6 15.76 -6.77 0.08
N PRO A 7 16.59 -5.81 0.54
CA PRO A 7 16.15 -4.45 0.86
C PRO A 7 15.54 -3.69 -0.33
N THR A 8 15.89 -4.08 -1.54
CA THR A 8 15.40 -3.50 -2.79
C THR A 8 14.23 -4.27 -3.40
N ALA A 9 13.70 -5.29 -2.72
CA ALA A 9 12.53 -6.02 -3.19
C ALA A 9 11.34 -5.08 -3.40
N LEU A 10 10.62 -5.26 -4.48
CA LEU A 10 9.45 -4.45 -4.83
C LEU A 10 8.15 -5.08 -4.33
N VAL A 11 8.08 -6.40 -4.38
CA VAL A 11 6.94 -7.20 -3.97
C VAL A 11 7.43 -8.38 -3.14
N VAL A 12 6.75 -8.66 -2.04
CA VAL A 12 7.10 -9.74 -1.11
C VAL A 12 5.86 -10.58 -0.77
N PRO A 13 5.89 -11.90 -0.94
CA PRO A 13 4.83 -12.79 -0.48
C PRO A 13 4.63 -12.69 1.04
N PHE A 14 3.40 -12.81 1.52
CA PHE A 14 3.10 -12.70 2.96
C PHE A 14 3.87 -13.71 3.82
N GLU A 15 4.14 -14.90 3.28
CA GLU A 15 4.89 -15.96 3.98
C GLU A 15 6.33 -15.55 4.36
N GLN A 16 6.88 -14.57 3.66
CA GLN A 16 8.24 -14.05 3.92
C GLN A 16 8.24 -12.86 4.87
N LEU A 17 7.08 -12.38 5.31
CA LEU A 17 6.96 -11.21 6.20
C LEU A 17 6.97 -11.62 7.67
N ARG A 18 7.57 -10.77 8.50
CA ARG A 18 7.62 -10.89 9.96
C ARG A 18 7.34 -9.54 10.60
N MET A 19 7.05 -9.51 11.90
CA MET A 19 6.84 -8.27 12.64
C MET A 19 8.04 -7.30 12.59
N THR A 20 9.23 -7.81 12.30
CA THR A 20 10.44 -6.99 12.12
C THR A 20 10.45 -6.22 10.80
N ASP A 21 9.49 -6.45 9.90
CA ASP A 21 9.45 -5.87 8.56
C ASP A 21 8.49 -4.67 8.44
N VAL A 22 8.05 -4.08 9.56
CA VAL A 22 7.10 -2.95 9.58
C VAL A 22 7.59 -1.77 8.74
N GLU A 23 8.87 -1.46 8.78
CA GLU A 23 9.44 -0.37 7.98
C GLU A 23 9.41 -0.63 6.47
N ALA A 24 9.32 -1.88 6.06
CA ALA A 24 9.27 -2.27 4.65
C ALA A 24 7.84 -2.41 4.10
N VAL A 25 6.91 -2.93 4.90
CA VAL A 25 5.58 -3.32 4.41
C VAL A 25 4.41 -2.78 5.26
N GLY A 26 4.70 -2.00 6.28
CA GLY A 26 3.71 -1.50 7.21
C GLY A 26 3.27 -2.54 8.25
N GLY A 27 2.65 -2.06 9.33
CA GLY A 27 2.30 -2.89 10.48
C GLY A 27 1.31 -3.99 10.17
N LYS A 28 0.29 -3.72 9.39
CA LYS A 28 -0.74 -4.72 9.05
C LYS A 28 -0.20 -5.89 8.24
N ASN A 29 0.59 -5.60 7.21
CA ASN A 29 1.18 -6.65 6.39
C ASN A 29 2.21 -7.45 7.17
N ALA A 30 3.04 -6.79 7.99
CA ALA A 30 4.00 -7.45 8.86
C ALA A 30 3.32 -8.37 9.87
N SER A 31 2.26 -7.90 10.52
CA SER A 31 1.46 -8.69 11.47
C SER A 31 0.80 -9.90 10.79
N LEU A 32 0.25 -9.72 9.60
CA LEU A 32 -0.36 -10.80 8.83
C LEU A 32 0.67 -11.88 8.46
N GLY A 33 1.86 -11.48 8.02
CA GLY A 33 2.95 -12.42 7.71
C GLY A 33 3.44 -13.17 8.94
N GLU A 34 3.60 -12.49 10.08
CA GLU A 34 3.95 -13.13 11.35
C GLU A 34 2.90 -14.17 11.75
N MET A 35 1.62 -13.82 11.69
CA MET A 35 0.52 -14.72 12.00
C MET A 35 0.56 -15.97 11.09
N ILE A 36 0.73 -15.80 9.79
CA ILE A 36 0.84 -16.92 8.83
C ILE A 36 1.99 -17.85 9.20
N SER A 37 3.13 -17.29 9.62
CA SER A 37 4.32 -18.06 9.98
C SER A 37 4.15 -18.95 11.22
N GLN A 38 3.20 -18.62 12.07
CA GLN A 38 2.95 -19.30 13.35
C GLN A 38 1.77 -20.27 13.30
N LEU A 39 1.09 -20.39 12.16
CA LEU A 39 -0.05 -21.28 12.04
C LEU A 39 0.36 -22.76 12.10
N PRO A 40 -0.42 -23.60 12.79
CA PRO A 40 -0.21 -25.05 12.78
C PRO A 40 -0.30 -25.62 11.36
N GLN A 41 0.41 -26.73 11.14
CA GLN A 41 0.32 -27.47 9.88
C GLN A 41 -1.14 -27.86 9.60
N GLY A 42 -1.62 -27.56 8.39
CA GLY A 42 -2.98 -27.89 7.97
C GLY A 42 -3.98 -26.72 8.10
N VAL A 43 -3.65 -25.66 8.83
CA VAL A 43 -4.46 -24.43 8.83
C VAL A 43 -4.16 -23.63 7.58
N ARG A 44 -5.17 -23.44 6.73
CA ARG A 44 -5.06 -22.61 5.51
C ARG A 44 -5.55 -21.19 5.80
N VAL A 45 -4.68 -20.22 5.58
CA VAL A 45 -5.03 -18.80 5.58
C VAL A 45 -4.93 -18.28 4.14
N PRO A 46 -5.81 -17.38 3.73
CA PRO A 46 -5.68 -16.76 2.43
C PRO A 46 -4.31 -16.11 2.28
N THR A 47 -3.59 -16.52 1.26
CA THR A 47 -2.25 -15.99 0.95
C THR A 47 -2.35 -14.72 0.12
N GLY A 48 -1.24 -14.03 -0.04
CA GLY A 48 -1.14 -12.79 -0.78
C GLY A 48 0.28 -12.27 -0.87
N PHE A 49 0.40 -11.04 -1.29
CA PHE A 49 1.68 -10.33 -1.37
C PHE A 49 1.51 -8.87 -0.97
N ALA A 50 2.62 -8.23 -0.66
CA ALA A 50 2.68 -6.81 -0.35
C ALA A 50 3.71 -6.11 -1.24
N THR A 51 3.41 -4.88 -1.66
CA THR A 51 4.44 -3.98 -2.17
C THR A 51 5.24 -3.41 -1.01
N THR A 52 6.49 -3.03 -1.26
CA THR A 52 7.36 -2.50 -0.22
C THR A 52 7.36 -0.96 -0.17
N ALA A 53 7.88 -0.40 0.93
CA ALA A 53 8.16 1.03 1.01
C ALA A 53 9.14 1.48 -0.09
N HIS A 54 10.10 0.62 -0.44
CA HIS A 54 11.02 0.87 -1.54
C HIS A 54 10.27 1.04 -2.88
N ALA A 55 9.33 0.14 -3.16
CA ALA A 55 8.47 0.23 -4.35
C ALA A 55 7.62 1.50 -4.38
N PHE A 56 7.03 1.87 -3.25
CA PHE A 56 6.25 3.10 -3.12
C PHE A 56 7.10 4.34 -3.43
N ARG A 57 8.30 4.42 -2.87
CA ARG A 57 9.21 5.54 -3.12
C ARG A 57 9.69 5.58 -4.56
N GLN A 58 9.96 4.43 -5.17
CA GLN A 58 10.29 4.33 -6.59
C GLN A 58 9.13 4.82 -7.46
N PHE A 59 7.90 4.44 -7.14
CA PHE A 59 6.72 4.91 -7.86
C PHE A 59 6.58 6.44 -7.80
N LEU A 60 6.74 7.04 -6.62
CA LEU A 60 6.67 8.50 -6.48
C LEU A 60 7.83 9.24 -7.15
N ALA A 61 9.03 8.65 -7.19
CA ALA A 61 10.18 9.24 -7.86
C ALA A 61 10.07 9.18 -9.39
N HIS A 62 9.29 8.22 -9.92
CA HIS A 62 9.13 8.02 -11.34
C HIS A 62 8.45 9.23 -12.01
N GLY A 63 8.98 9.67 -13.17
CA GLY A 63 8.42 10.78 -13.93
C GLY A 63 8.40 12.14 -13.20
N GLY A 64 9.20 12.31 -12.16
CA GLY A 64 9.28 13.56 -11.41
C GLY A 64 8.06 13.82 -10.50
N LEU A 65 7.22 12.82 -10.25
CA LEU A 65 5.98 12.97 -9.47
C LEU A 65 6.24 13.46 -8.06
N ALA A 66 7.24 12.92 -7.35
CA ALA A 66 7.59 13.32 -5.98
C ALA A 66 7.92 14.83 -5.90
N GLY A 67 8.67 15.35 -6.86
CA GLY A 67 9.00 16.77 -6.92
C GLY A 67 7.78 17.67 -7.15
N ARG A 68 6.85 17.25 -8.00
CA ARG A 68 5.59 17.95 -8.25
C ARG A 68 4.71 17.97 -7.00
N ILE A 69 4.58 16.85 -6.32
CA ILE A 69 3.82 16.74 -5.06
C ILE A 69 4.43 17.67 -4.00
N SER A 70 5.76 17.61 -3.81
CA SER A 70 6.47 18.43 -2.83
C SER A 70 6.27 19.91 -3.10
N ALA A 71 6.40 20.35 -4.34
CA ALA A 71 6.18 21.75 -4.73
C ALA A 71 4.72 22.20 -4.48
N ARG A 72 3.75 21.34 -4.78
CA ARG A 72 2.32 21.64 -4.57
C ARG A 72 1.99 21.78 -3.09
N LEU A 73 2.53 20.91 -2.25
CA LEU A 73 2.32 20.95 -0.79
C LEU A 73 3.04 22.12 -0.13
N ALA A 74 4.22 22.50 -0.60
CA ALA A 74 4.98 23.64 -0.06
C ALA A 74 4.25 24.97 -0.24
N ALA A 75 3.44 25.09 -1.29
CA ALA A 75 2.67 26.31 -1.59
C ALA A 75 1.27 26.30 -0.96
N LEU A 76 0.91 25.25 -0.21
CA LEU A 76 -0.44 25.03 0.32
C LEU A 76 -0.60 25.66 1.72
N ASP A 77 -1.65 26.46 1.88
CA ASP A 77 -2.21 26.81 3.18
C ASP A 77 -3.25 25.76 3.59
N THR A 78 -2.92 24.92 4.56
CA THR A 78 -3.79 23.83 5.02
C THR A 78 -4.94 24.31 5.91
N ASP A 79 -4.94 25.55 6.35
CA ASP A 79 -6.05 26.15 7.08
C ASP A 79 -7.17 26.63 6.13
N ASP A 80 -6.85 26.82 4.85
CA ASP A 80 -7.84 27.02 3.80
C ASP A 80 -8.37 25.65 3.33
N VAL A 81 -9.56 25.31 3.82
CA VAL A 81 -10.23 24.02 3.53
C VAL A 81 -10.43 23.80 2.03
N ARG A 82 -10.75 24.85 1.29
CA ARG A 82 -10.95 24.77 -0.15
C ARG A 82 -9.64 24.53 -0.88
N ALA A 83 -8.60 25.27 -0.54
CA ALA A 83 -7.27 25.08 -1.11
C ALA A 83 -6.72 23.68 -0.82
N LEU A 84 -6.95 23.18 0.40
CA LEU A 84 -6.58 21.81 0.80
C LEU A 84 -7.29 20.76 -0.06
N ALA A 85 -8.61 20.90 -0.25
CA ALA A 85 -9.40 19.97 -1.06
C ALA A 85 -8.96 19.95 -2.53
N GLU A 86 -8.70 21.13 -3.11
CA GLU A 86 -8.20 21.27 -4.49
C GLU A 86 -6.82 20.62 -4.65
N ALA A 87 -5.88 20.93 -3.75
CA ALA A 87 -4.53 20.36 -3.78
C ALA A 87 -4.53 18.85 -3.58
N GLY A 88 -5.30 18.35 -2.62
CA GLY A 88 -5.42 16.92 -2.37
C GLY A 88 -5.98 16.16 -3.56
N ALA A 89 -7.05 16.66 -4.17
CA ALA A 89 -7.66 16.06 -5.36
C ALA A 89 -6.69 16.05 -6.55
N GLU A 90 -5.95 17.13 -6.74
CA GLU A 90 -4.95 17.24 -7.80
C GLU A 90 -3.82 16.20 -7.63
N ILE A 91 -3.25 16.10 -6.43
CA ILE A 91 -2.18 15.16 -6.12
C ILE A 91 -2.65 13.72 -6.27
N ARG A 92 -3.80 13.37 -5.74
CA ARG A 92 -4.38 12.02 -5.89
C ARG A 92 -4.60 11.68 -7.37
N GLY A 93 -5.11 12.63 -8.15
CA GLY A 93 -5.28 12.47 -9.59
C GLY A 93 -3.96 12.23 -10.34
N TRP A 94 -2.87 12.89 -9.95
CA TRP A 94 -1.54 12.62 -10.51
C TRP A 94 -1.08 11.20 -10.23
N ILE A 95 -1.25 10.73 -9.00
CA ILE A 95 -0.87 9.38 -8.59
C ILE A 95 -1.66 8.33 -9.36
N GLU A 96 -2.97 8.50 -9.46
CA GLU A 96 -3.85 7.55 -10.13
C GLU A 96 -3.60 7.45 -11.65
N ARG A 97 -3.13 8.53 -12.26
CA ARG A 97 -2.79 8.57 -13.69
C ARG A 97 -1.33 8.22 -13.99
N GLN A 98 -0.48 8.18 -12.97
CA GLN A 98 0.95 7.85 -13.14
C GLN A 98 1.11 6.40 -13.61
N PRO A 99 1.82 6.12 -14.71
CA PRO A 99 2.22 4.77 -15.04
C PRO A 99 3.12 4.16 -13.96
N PHE A 100 2.97 2.87 -13.71
CA PHE A 100 3.94 2.18 -12.87
C PHE A 100 5.31 2.13 -13.56
N PRO A 101 6.42 2.22 -12.79
CA PRO A 101 7.71 1.78 -13.30
C PRO A 101 7.62 0.36 -13.84
N ALA A 102 8.26 0.06 -14.95
CA ALA A 102 8.09 -1.22 -15.67
C ALA A 102 8.46 -2.44 -14.80
N ASP A 103 9.50 -2.33 -13.98
CA ASP A 103 9.94 -3.40 -13.08
C ASP A 103 8.94 -3.64 -11.94
N LEU A 104 8.34 -2.59 -11.38
CA LEU A 104 7.30 -2.72 -10.36
C LEU A 104 6.04 -3.35 -10.95
N GLU A 105 5.59 -2.89 -12.10
CA GLU A 105 4.41 -3.47 -12.75
C GLU A 105 4.62 -4.96 -13.04
N GLN A 106 5.79 -5.34 -13.56
CA GLN A 106 6.10 -6.74 -13.84
C GLN A 106 6.15 -7.58 -12.57
N ALA A 107 6.74 -7.08 -11.48
CA ALA A 107 6.78 -7.77 -10.20
C ALA A 107 5.37 -8.03 -9.64
N VAL A 108 4.47 -7.06 -9.75
CA VAL A 108 3.07 -7.22 -9.36
C VAL A 108 2.34 -8.23 -10.23
N ARG A 109 2.53 -8.16 -11.55
CA ARG A 109 1.91 -9.12 -12.48
C ARG A 109 2.37 -10.56 -12.22
N ASP A 110 3.64 -10.76 -11.95
CA ASP A 110 4.20 -12.09 -11.63
C ASP A 110 3.64 -12.63 -10.29
N ALA A 111 3.61 -11.81 -9.26
CA ALA A 111 3.04 -12.19 -7.97
C ALA A 111 1.54 -12.48 -8.07
N PHE A 112 0.81 -11.69 -8.84
CA PHE A 112 -0.62 -11.91 -9.09
C PHE A 112 -0.87 -13.21 -9.86
N ALA A 113 -0.07 -13.52 -10.87
CA ALA A 113 -0.19 -14.77 -11.64
C ALA A 113 -0.02 -16.00 -10.72
N THR A 114 0.96 -15.95 -9.82
CA THR A 114 1.17 -17.00 -8.82
C THR A 114 -0.01 -17.08 -7.85
N LEU A 115 -0.49 -15.96 -7.34
CA LEU A 115 -1.57 -15.89 -6.35
C LEU A 115 -2.91 -16.33 -6.92
N SER A 116 -3.23 -15.95 -8.16
CA SER A 116 -4.48 -16.33 -8.83
C SER A 116 -4.50 -17.79 -9.28
N ALA A 117 -3.32 -18.39 -9.50
CA ALA A 117 -3.15 -19.76 -9.94
C ALA A 117 -4.03 -20.13 -11.17
N GLY A 118 -4.15 -19.18 -12.11
CA GLY A 118 -4.95 -19.34 -13.33
C GLY A 118 -6.45 -19.18 -13.15
N ASN A 119 -6.94 -18.90 -11.94
CA ASN A 119 -8.37 -18.67 -11.70
C ASN A 119 -8.72 -17.21 -12.03
N LEU A 120 -9.34 -16.98 -13.18
CA LEU A 120 -9.72 -15.64 -13.65
C LEU A 120 -10.87 -15.01 -12.86
N GLU A 121 -11.63 -15.82 -12.12
CA GLU A 121 -12.77 -15.36 -11.29
C GLU A 121 -12.37 -15.14 -9.83
N ALA A 122 -11.12 -15.41 -9.48
CA ALA A 122 -10.64 -15.20 -8.13
C ALA A 122 -10.75 -13.71 -7.75
N SER A 123 -11.27 -13.45 -6.56
CA SER A 123 -11.37 -12.11 -6.01
C SER A 123 -10.30 -11.85 -4.95
N PHE A 124 -9.91 -10.59 -4.84
CA PHE A 124 -8.83 -10.15 -3.97
C PHE A 124 -9.28 -8.96 -3.13
N ALA A 125 -8.68 -8.83 -1.95
CA ALA A 125 -8.72 -7.62 -1.15
C ALA A 125 -7.42 -6.85 -1.41
N VAL A 126 -7.53 -5.55 -1.65
CA VAL A 126 -6.39 -4.63 -1.77
C VAL A 126 -6.46 -3.64 -0.62
N ARG A 127 -5.43 -3.61 0.22
CA ARG A 127 -5.42 -2.83 1.48
C ARG A 127 -4.18 -1.99 1.60
N SER A 128 -4.33 -0.83 2.23
CA SER A 128 -3.20 -0.01 2.65
C SER A 128 -2.57 -0.52 3.95
N SER A 129 -1.26 -0.40 4.07
CA SER A 129 -0.50 -0.63 5.29
C SER A 129 0.60 0.43 5.38
N ALA A 130 0.58 1.25 6.42
CA ALA A 130 1.53 2.36 6.58
C ALA A 130 2.75 1.94 7.40
N THR A 131 3.92 2.47 7.03
CA THR A 131 5.18 2.14 7.72
C THR A 131 5.36 2.86 9.06
N ALA A 132 4.58 3.89 9.32
CA ALA A 132 4.70 4.75 10.52
C ALA A 132 3.52 4.59 11.49
N GLU A 133 2.91 3.40 11.56
CA GLU A 133 1.79 3.12 12.48
C GLU A 133 2.16 3.27 13.97
N ASP A 134 3.45 3.18 14.30
CA ASP A 134 3.97 3.25 15.68
C ASP A 134 4.36 4.66 16.15
N LEU A 135 4.14 5.68 15.36
CA LEU A 135 4.29 7.04 15.86
C LEU A 135 3.17 7.30 16.88
N PRO A 136 3.48 7.72 18.13
CA PRO A 136 2.52 7.78 19.24
C PRO A 136 1.26 8.60 18.96
N ASP A 137 1.32 9.49 17.98
CA ASP A 137 0.22 10.35 17.54
C ASP A 137 -0.28 10.03 16.14
N ALA A 138 0.28 9.02 15.49
CA ALA A 138 -0.10 8.65 14.13
C ALA A 138 -1.34 7.76 14.14
N SER A 139 -2.47 8.28 14.60
CA SER A 139 -3.75 7.64 14.30
C SER A 139 -4.11 7.81 12.82
N PHE A 140 -3.19 7.41 11.92
CA PHE A 140 -3.54 7.04 10.54
C PHE A 140 -4.53 5.87 10.52
N ALA A 141 -4.84 5.33 11.70
CA ALA A 141 -5.71 4.21 11.95
C ALA A 141 -7.17 4.37 11.45
N GLY A 142 -7.58 5.57 11.10
CA GLY A 142 -8.93 5.81 10.56
C GLY A 142 -9.02 6.03 9.07
N GLN A 143 -7.90 5.96 8.31
CA GLN A 143 -7.86 6.33 6.90
C GLN A 143 -7.27 5.24 6.01
N GLN A 144 -7.53 4.01 6.38
CA GLN A 144 -6.97 2.90 5.64
C GLN A 144 -7.96 2.47 4.56
N GLU A 145 -7.54 2.63 3.32
CA GLU A 145 -8.30 2.14 2.19
C GLU A 145 -8.28 0.61 2.16
N THR A 146 -9.45 0.05 1.96
CA THR A 146 -9.63 -1.38 1.74
C THR A 146 -10.63 -1.58 0.62
N PHE A 147 -10.21 -2.23 -0.44
CA PHE A 147 -11.04 -2.58 -1.58
C PHE A 147 -11.26 -4.08 -1.59
N LEU A 148 -12.51 -4.50 -1.55
CA LEU A 148 -12.90 -5.91 -1.56
C LEU A 148 -13.43 -6.31 -2.94
N ASN A 149 -13.44 -7.61 -3.21
CA ASN A 149 -13.98 -8.19 -4.44
C ASN A 149 -13.32 -7.65 -5.72
N VAL A 150 -12.03 -7.35 -5.64
CA VAL A 150 -11.24 -6.90 -6.79
C VAL A 150 -10.94 -8.12 -7.67
N VAL A 151 -11.25 -8.06 -8.94
CA VAL A 151 -11.08 -9.15 -9.90
C VAL A 151 -10.20 -8.70 -11.07
N GLY A 152 -9.19 -9.51 -11.38
CA GLY A 152 -8.29 -9.27 -12.50
C GLY A 152 -7.13 -8.32 -12.18
N ILE A 153 -6.02 -8.52 -12.88
CA ILE A 153 -4.78 -7.78 -12.64
C ILE A 153 -4.92 -6.28 -12.90
N GLU A 154 -5.67 -5.87 -13.91
CA GLU A 154 -5.82 -4.45 -14.23
C GLU A 154 -6.55 -3.70 -13.11
N GLN A 155 -7.57 -4.32 -12.52
CA GLN A 155 -8.25 -3.74 -11.36
C GLN A 155 -7.35 -3.72 -10.12
N VAL A 156 -6.56 -4.77 -9.89
CA VAL A 156 -5.59 -4.79 -8.78
C VAL A 156 -4.59 -3.65 -8.91
N LEU A 157 -4.00 -3.46 -10.08
CA LEU A 157 -3.06 -2.35 -10.35
C LEU A 157 -3.72 -0.99 -10.12
N HIS A 158 -4.95 -0.81 -10.58
CA HIS A 158 -5.68 0.44 -10.37
C HIS A 158 -5.95 0.70 -8.88
N LYS A 159 -6.41 -0.30 -8.14
CA LYS A 159 -6.67 -0.18 -6.69
C LYS A 159 -5.39 0.05 -5.89
N MET A 160 -4.26 -0.49 -6.31
CA MET A 160 -2.97 -0.16 -5.72
C MET A 160 -2.62 1.32 -5.84
N LYS A 161 -2.90 1.95 -6.98
CA LYS A 161 -2.72 3.41 -7.14
C LYS A 161 -3.65 4.21 -6.25
N GLU A 162 -4.89 3.78 -6.08
CA GLU A 162 -5.82 4.40 -5.12
C GLU A 162 -5.33 4.25 -3.68
N VAL A 163 -4.75 3.10 -3.33
CA VAL A 163 -4.08 2.93 -2.03
C VAL A 163 -2.93 3.93 -1.88
N PHE A 164 -2.06 4.06 -2.87
CA PHE A 164 -0.95 5.01 -2.81
C PHE A 164 -1.44 6.47 -2.73
N ALA A 165 -2.50 6.80 -3.46
CA ALA A 165 -3.11 8.12 -3.43
C ALA A 165 -3.70 8.48 -2.06
N SER A 166 -4.12 7.49 -1.27
CA SER A 166 -4.74 7.72 0.03
C SER A 166 -3.81 8.39 1.05
N LEU A 167 -2.48 8.30 0.86
CA LEU A 167 -1.51 9.05 1.66
C LEU A 167 -1.72 10.57 1.55
N TYR A 168 -2.33 11.02 0.48
CA TYR A 168 -2.62 12.42 0.18
C TYR A 168 -4.12 12.75 0.25
N ASN A 169 -4.87 12.04 1.08
CA ASN A 169 -6.19 12.48 1.51
C ASN A 169 -6.07 13.80 2.27
N ASP A 170 -7.06 14.66 2.12
CA ASP A 170 -7.06 16.01 2.72
C ASP A 170 -6.75 15.96 4.22
N ARG A 171 -7.37 15.04 4.92
CA ARG A 171 -7.17 14.85 6.35
C ARG A 171 -5.75 14.38 6.69
N ALA A 172 -5.16 13.49 5.88
CA ALA A 172 -3.79 13.03 6.07
C ALA A 172 -2.78 14.15 5.82
N ILE A 173 -2.99 14.97 4.80
CA ILE A 173 -2.15 16.15 4.52
C ILE A 173 -2.21 17.13 5.69
N SER A 174 -3.43 17.52 6.10
CA SER A 174 -3.66 18.45 7.20
C SER A 174 -3.02 17.95 8.50
N TYR A 175 -3.21 16.68 8.83
CA TYR A 175 -2.63 16.08 10.03
C TYR A 175 -1.11 16.19 10.05
N ARG A 176 -0.42 15.82 8.96
CA ARG A 176 1.05 15.90 8.90
C ARG A 176 1.56 17.31 9.06
N VAL A 177 0.90 18.28 8.44
CA VAL A 177 1.27 19.70 8.57
C VAL A 177 1.09 20.19 10.00
N HIS A 178 -0.06 19.94 10.64
CA HIS A 178 -0.32 20.39 12.00
C HIS A 178 0.58 19.72 13.03
N LYS A 179 1.03 18.51 12.79
CA LYS A 179 1.96 17.78 13.67
C LYS A 179 3.44 18.06 13.35
N GLY A 180 3.73 18.79 12.29
CA GLY A 180 5.10 19.09 11.88
C GLY A 180 5.85 17.92 11.27
N PHE A 181 5.14 16.92 10.76
CA PHE A 181 5.76 15.78 10.06
C PHE A 181 6.04 16.11 8.60
N ALA A 182 7.21 15.73 8.12
CA ALA A 182 7.48 15.76 6.68
C ALA A 182 6.59 14.74 5.94
N HIS A 183 6.14 15.09 4.73
CA HIS A 183 5.23 14.23 3.97
C HIS A 183 5.89 12.93 3.47
N ASP A 184 7.22 12.90 3.37
CA ASP A 184 8.02 11.76 2.90
C ASP A 184 8.45 10.78 4.00
N VAL A 185 8.15 11.07 5.26
CA VAL A 185 8.48 10.19 6.40
C VAL A 185 7.67 8.89 6.36
N VAL A 186 6.45 8.94 5.84
CA VAL A 186 5.54 7.80 5.75
C VAL A 186 5.58 7.22 4.35
N ALA A 187 5.69 5.90 4.26
CA ALA A 187 5.47 5.15 3.04
C ALA A 187 4.26 4.23 3.19
N LEU A 188 3.63 3.91 2.08
CA LEU A 188 2.54 2.94 2.04
C LEU A 188 2.97 1.66 1.36
N SER A 189 2.45 0.56 1.87
CA SER A 189 2.45 -0.74 1.23
C SER A 189 1.02 -1.07 0.80
N ALA A 190 0.86 -1.62 -0.38
CA ALA A 190 -0.40 -2.23 -0.81
C ALA A 190 -0.31 -3.74 -0.56
N GLY A 191 -1.19 -4.26 0.29
CA GLY A 191 -1.37 -5.69 0.50
C GLY A 191 -2.46 -6.22 -0.42
N VAL A 192 -2.15 -7.27 -1.18
CA VAL A 192 -3.10 -7.97 -2.05
C VAL A 192 -3.31 -9.37 -1.51
N GLN A 193 -4.51 -9.67 -1.05
CA GLN A 193 -4.84 -10.94 -0.42
C GLN A 193 -5.98 -11.63 -1.16
N ARG A 194 -5.82 -12.93 -1.42
CA ARG A 194 -6.89 -13.72 -2.02
C ARG A 194 -8.08 -13.81 -1.06
N MET A 195 -9.27 -13.55 -1.56
CA MET A 195 -10.51 -13.72 -0.80
C MET A 195 -11.01 -15.17 -0.93
N VAL A 196 -11.52 -15.70 0.19
CA VAL A 196 -12.17 -17.02 0.23
C VAL A 196 -13.67 -16.76 0.35
N ARG A 197 -14.48 -17.39 -0.50
CA ARG A 197 -15.93 -17.34 -0.37
C ARG A 197 -16.35 -18.17 0.84
N SER A 198 -17.13 -17.58 1.72
CA SER A 198 -17.65 -18.24 2.91
C SER A 198 -18.63 -19.41 2.62
N ASP A 199 -19.11 -19.50 1.37
CA ASP A 199 -20.01 -20.54 0.89
C ASP A 199 -19.29 -21.84 0.46
N GLN A 200 -17.95 -21.85 0.48
CA GLN A 200 -17.13 -23.03 0.17
C GLN A 200 -16.54 -23.73 1.41
N GLY A 201 -16.96 -23.33 2.60
CA GLY A 201 -16.51 -23.85 3.89
C GLY A 201 -17.57 -24.68 4.60
N ALA A 202 -18.07 -25.74 3.96
CA ALA A 202 -18.90 -26.75 4.61
C ALA A 202 -18.33 -28.14 4.30
#